data_6084ec6c3ef85992848c639cb9fc16e7
#
_entry.id   6084ec6c3ef85992848c639cb9fc16e7
#
_cell.length_a   1.000
_cell.length_b   1.000
_cell.length_c   1.000
_cell.angle_alpha   90.00
_cell.angle_beta   90.00
_cell.angle_gamma   90.00
#
_symmetry.space_group_name_H-M   'P 1'
#
loop_
_entity.id
_entity.type
_entity.pdbx_description
1 polymer ?
#
loop_
_entity_poly.entity_id
_entity_poly.type
_entity_poly.pdbx_seq_one_letter_code
_entity_poly.pdbx_strand_id
1 'polypeptide(L)'
;MKRLYRIFMMLSLVGLVSCDLDLYPETSYNEGNVEVNASTEAQYDTREEMLGLRNKIYGDWTKGIQEYGYQDFLIYTECRADNAYCGTNTAEIMQIEANKQDGENVNVTRDWGYYLTQMSNANQIICYVDRILANDPAMTQEEADRWSAEARCWKAWALFQMSRLWGSVPVVNTIPPAITSENIASVYYEYFPPQQPLDVVYSQLVDDLTFAIEHAPDVTDDKFVFTKGFAKGLLARIYAEEAIRDWNKVAQLCASVENDYGYELCENYGDMWAYTEADAVRNTKESIFEVQWTNKSEGNWVYMMFHRNAYDNMANYSWAKWVTPSRDLIEAYKAEGDTERMNTSIIIDQCAWQNYYPGDEYAFNHKVPTNVSSIIVMRLGEIKLLHAEALACLGDLAGATKLVNEIRARAKINPIKQPASQDEMIDAILHERRLELAFEGHRFFDLVRHGFDRAKKIHDEMPQKDEYWQDRLPLTQETILMPVPQSALDDNPTLVQNPGY
;
A
#
# COMPACT_ATOMS: atom_id res chain seq x y z
N MET A 1 70.44 6.17 -30.07
CA MET A 1 70.35 6.02 -28.60
C MET A 1 70.01 7.29 -27.87
N LYS A 2 70.56 8.47 -28.13
CA LYS A 2 70.20 9.71 -27.42
C LYS A 2 68.75 10.24 -27.63
N ARG A 3 68.02 9.85 -28.70
CA ARG A 3 66.63 10.21 -28.95
C ARG A 3 65.59 9.29 -28.21
N LEU A 4 65.97 8.03 -28.02
CA LEU A 4 65.13 7.10 -27.26
C LEU A 4 65.13 7.42 -25.77
N TYR A 5 66.23 7.86 -25.20
CA TYR A 5 66.36 8.25 -23.80
C TYR A 5 65.52 9.51 -23.46
N ARG A 6 65.33 10.42 -24.39
CA ARG A 6 64.52 11.63 -24.20
C ARG A 6 63.02 11.31 -24.27
N ILE A 7 62.61 10.33 -25.03
CA ILE A 7 61.22 9.85 -25.11
C ILE A 7 60.86 9.03 -23.86
N PHE A 8 61.78 8.23 -23.36
CA PHE A 8 61.58 7.49 -22.09
C PHE A 8 61.54 8.40 -20.86
N MET A 9 62.31 9.49 -20.85
CA MET A 9 62.33 10.46 -19.76
C MET A 9 61.10 11.41 -19.82
N MET A 10 60.46 11.62 -20.98
CA MET A 10 59.19 12.34 -21.09
C MET A 10 57.99 11.45 -20.75
N LEU A 11 58.07 10.14 -20.99
CA LEU A 11 57.01 9.21 -20.56
C LEU A 11 57.03 8.91 -19.05
N SER A 12 58.18 9.03 -18.38
CA SER A 12 58.27 8.87 -16.93
C SER A 12 57.87 10.13 -16.14
N LEU A 13 57.73 11.28 -16.77
CA LEU A 13 57.18 12.51 -16.12
C LEU A 13 55.68 12.68 -16.27
N VAL A 14 55.01 11.90 -17.15
CA VAL A 14 53.56 11.88 -17.27
C VAL A 14 52.91 10.87 -16.28
N GLY A 15 53.72 10.02 -15.64
CA GLY A 15 53.27 9.03 -14.67
C GLY A 15 53.19 9.50 -13.19
N LEU A 16 53.40 10.80 -12.93
CA LEU A 16 53.36 11.37 -11.59
C LEU A 16 52.33 12.53 -11.48
N VAL A 17 51.37 12.61 -12.39
CA VAL A 17 50.11 13.22 -12.03
C VAL A 17 49.37 12.14 -11.21
N SER A 18 49.64 12.09 -9.93
CA SER A 18 48.72 11.52 -8.96
C SER A 18 47.36 12.14 -9.28
N CYS A 19 46.46 11.38 -9.86
CA CYS A 19 45.07 11.68 -9.65
C CYS A 19 44.95 11.75 -8.11
N ASP A 20 44.70 12.92 -7.56
CA ASP A 20 44.00 13.04 -6.33
C ASP A 20 42.69 12.28 -6.60
N LEU A 21 42.68 10.99 -6.32
CA LEU A 21 41.47 10.24 -6.09
C LEU A 21 40.89 10.94 -4.86
N ASP A 22 39.94 11.79 -5.10
CA ASP A 22 39.03 12.25 -4.06
C ASP A 22 38.46 10.99 -3.44
N LEU A 23 39.04 10.57 -2.34
CA LEU A 23 38.64 9.36 -1.59
C LEU A 23 37.33 9.56 -0.85
N TYR A 24 36.71 10.72 -1.02
CA TYR A 24 35.40 10.99 -0.47
C TYR A 24 34.34 10.49 -1.44
N PRO A 25 33.50 9.54 -1.05
CA PRO A 25 32.40 9.10 -1.89
C PRO A 25 31.51 10.32 -2.22
N GLU A 26 31.18 10.49 -3.51
CA GLU A 26 30.21 11.50 -3.95
C GLU A 26 28.80 11.27 -3.37
N THR A 27 28.59 10.17 -2.70
CA THR A 27 27.36 9.83 -2.00
C THR A 27 27.46 10.24 -0.55
N SER A 28 26.65 11.20 -0.25
CA SER A 28 26.02 11.47 1.02
C SER A 28 26.93 11.81 2.18
N TYR A 29 27.49 12.12 2.89
CA TYR A 29 28.09 12.50 4.18
C TYR A 29 29.60 12.38 4.22
N ASN A 30 30.29 13.19 3.42
CA ASN A 30 31.71 13.51 3.63
C ASN A 30 31.83 14.88 4.32
N GLU A 31 33.01 15.20 4.88
CA GLU A 31 33.24 16.45 5.63
C GLU A 31 32.87 17.71 4.84
N GLY A 32 33.03 17.74 3.50
CA GLY A 32 32.64 18.86 2.67
C GLY A 32 31.14 19.00 2.44
N ASN A 33 30.42 17.88 2.40
CA ASN A 33 28.96 17.86 2.21
C ASN A 33 28.19 18.08 3.52
N VAL A 34 28.77 17.69 4.66
CA VAL A 34 28.20 17.89 6.00
C VAL A 34 28.10 19.38 6.34
N GLU A 35 29.11 20.18 6.02
CA GLU A 35 29.05 21.63 6.25
C GLU A 35 28.03 22.33 5.36
N VAL A 36 27.84 21.86 4.11
CA VAL A 36 26.83 22.42 3.19
C VAL A 36 25.42 22.02 3.63
N ASN A 37 25.23 20.80 4.13
CA ASN A 37 23.94 20.34 4.62
C ASN A 37 23.59 20.89 6.01
N ALA A 38 24.58 21.15 6.86
CA ALA A 38 24.36 21.80 8.17
C ALA A 38 23.80 23.23 8.06
N SER A 39 23.96 23.90 6.91
CA SER A 39 23.43 25.25 6.68
C SER A 39 21.99 25.28 6.15
N THR A 40 21.36 24.12 5.91
CA THR A 40 20.03 23.98 5.30
C THR A 40 19.11 23.05 6.08
N GLU A 41 19.02 23.19 7.39
CA GLU A 41 17.79 22.79 8.06
C GLU A 41 16.67 23.63 7.41
N ALA A 42 15.83 23.01 6.61
CA ALA A 42 14.61 23.63 6.14
C ALA A 42 13.75 23.89 7.38
N GLN A 43 13.87 25.10 7.92
CA GLN A 43 13.06 25.51 9.05
C GLN A 43 11.79 26.10 8.48
N TYR A 44 10.68 25.40 8.67
CA TYR A 44 9.36 25.92 8.35
C TYR A 44 8.88 26.77 9.52
N ASP A 45 8.66 28.08 9.27
CA ASP A 45 8.26 29.06 10.28
C ASP A 45 6.91 29.72 9.95
N THR A 46 6.42 29.57 8.71
CA THR A 46 5.20 30.21 8.24
C THR A 46 4.15 29.19 7.76
N ARG A 47 2.88 29.59 7.87
CA ARG A 47 1.74 28.83 7.35
C ARG A 47 1.86 28.57 5.83
N GLU A 48 2.37 29.52 5.06
CA GLU A 48 2.55 29.38 3.61
C GLU A 48 3.60 28.31 3.27
N GLU A 49 4.70 28.28 3.98
CA GLU A 49 5.73 27.23 3.84
C GLU A 49 5.17 25.86 4.20
N MET A 50 4.39 25.74 5.27
CA MET A 50 3.74 24.50 5.64
C MET A 50 2.71 24.05 4.59
N LEU A 51 1.93 24.96 4.02
CA LEU A 51 1.02 24.64 2.93
C LEU A 51 1.78 24.15 1.70
N GLY A 52 2.92 24.76 1.38
CA GLY A 52 3.82 24.30 0.32
C GLY A 52 4.34 22.89 0.57
N LEU A 53 4.82 22.62 1.79
CA LEU A 53 5.27 21.29 2.20
C LEU A 53 4.14 20.25 2.11
N ARG A 54 2.97 20.57 2.67
CA ARG A 54 1.80 19.69 2.61
C ARG A 54 1.44 19.34 1.16
N ASN A 55 1.34 20.31 0.27
CA ASN A 55 1.00 20.07 -1.14
C ASN A 55 2.07 19.24 -1.86
N LYS A 56 3.36 19.48 -1.58
CA LYS A 56 4.46 18.67 -2.11
C LYS A 56 4.35 17.21 -1.67
N ILE A 57 4.11 16.99 -0.38
CA ILE A 57 3.99 15.64 0.20
C ILE A 57 2.82 14.88 -0.42
N TYR A 58 1.63 15.49 -0.55
CA TYR A 58 0.49 14.88 -1.25
C TYR A 58 0.82 14.57 -2.72
N GLY A 59 1.52 15.48 -3.41
CA GLY A 59 1.96 15.25 -4.78
C GLY A 59 2.95 14.09 -4.93
N ASP A 60 3.92 14.00 -4.06
CA ASP A 60 4.91 12.92 -4.05
C ASP A 60 4.25 11.57 -3.68
N TRP A 61 3.30 11.58 -2.74
CA TRP A 61 2.52 10.40 -2.40
C TRP A 61 1.66 9.93 -3.58
N THR A 62 0.95 10.82 -4.24
CA THR A 62 0.14 10.52 -5.44
C THR A 62 0.96 9.84 -6.53
N LYS A 63 2.22 10.23 -6.71
CA LYS A 63 3.12 9.59 -7.68
C LYS A 63 3.53 8.18 -7.24
N GLY A 64 3.92 8.01 -5.99
CA GLY A 64 4.46 6.76 -5.47
C GLY A 64 3.39 5.69 -5.21
N ILE A 65 2.16 6.07 -4.85
CA ILE A 65 1.10 5.10 -4.54
C ILE A 65 0.76 4.20 -5.73
N GLN A 66 0.88 4.68 -6.96
CA GLN A 66 0.56 3.93 -8.16
C GLN A 66 1.37 2.64 -8.26
N GLU A 67 2.67 2.72 -8.00
CA GLU A 67 3.58 1.59 -8.05
C GLU A 67 3.59 0.85 -6.70
N TYR A 68 4.11 1.47 -5.68
CA TYR A 68 4.44 0.81 -4.42
C TYR A 68 3.22 0.52 -3.53
N GLY A 69 2.31 1.48 -3.41
CA GLY A 69 1.14 1.37 -2.54
C GLY A 69 -0.07 0.69 -3.17
N TYR A 70 -0.05 0.44 -4.49
CA TYR A 70 -1.14 -0.22 -5.20
C TYR A 70 -0.65 -1.39 -6.05
N GLN A 71 0.08 -1.17 -7.16
CA GLN A 71 0.47 -2.26 -8.06
C GLN A 71 1.27 -3.35 -7.34
N ASP A 72 2.38 -2.98 -6.66
CA ASP A 72 3.22 -3.94 -5.95
C ASP A 72 2.48 -4.50 -4.72
N PHE A 73 1.67 -3.66 -4.07
CA PHE A 73 0.82 -4.12 -2.97
C PHE A 73 -0.18 -5.20 -3.40
N LEU A 74 -0.73 -5.13 -4.62
CA LEU A 74 -1.57 -6.20 -5.17
C LEU A 74 -0.77 -7.50 -5.42
N ILE A 75 0.52 -7.43 -5.73
CA ILE A 75 1.36 -8.63 -5.81
C ILE A 75 1.44 -9.31 -4.44
N TYR A 76 1.69 -8.55 -3.38
CA TYR A 76 1.74 -9.08 -2.02
C TYR A 76 0.40 -9.64 -1.51
N THR A 77 -0.71 -9.18 -2.03
CA THR A 77 -2.03 -9.47 -1.49
C THR A 77 -2.89 -10.37 -2.38
N GLU A 78 -2.97 -10.07 -3.67
CA GLU A 78 -3.83 -10.80 -4.61
C GLU A 78 -3.09 -11.97 -5.27
N CYS A 79 -1.81 -11.74 -5.68
CA CYS A 79 -1.02 -12.77 -6.34
C CYS A 79 -0.45 -13.80 -5.37
N ARG A 80 -0.13 -13.43 -4.13
CA ARG A 80 0.23 -14.40 -3.08
C ARG A 80 -0.95 -15.21 -2.57
N ALA A 81 -2.17 -14.78 -2.82
CA ALA A 81 -3.40 -15.50 -2.53
C ALA A 81 -3.92 -16.23 -3.78
N ASP A 82 -5.23 -16.31 -3.91
CA ASP A 82 -5.96 -17.09 -4.92
C ASP A 82 -6.69 -16.22 -5.97
N ASN A 83 -6.47 -14.89 -5.96
CA ASN A 83 -7.19 -13.95 -6.84
C ASN A 83 -6.49 -13.69 -8.18
N ALA A 84 -5.16 -13.76 -8.23
CA ALA A 84 -4.42 -13.38 -9.42
C ALA A 84 -3.14 -14.18 -9.62
N TYR A 85 -2.67 -14.22 -10.87
CA TYR A 85 -1.28 -14.52 -11.24
C TYR A 85 -0.50 -13.21 -11.30
N CYS A 86 0.83 -13.26 -11.16
CA CYS A 86 1.65 -12.04 -11.24
C CYS A 86 1.56 -11.33 -12.60
N GLY A 87 1.24 -12.04 -13.67
CA GLY A 87 0.98 -11.46 -14.99
C GLY A 87 2.21 -10.97 -15.76
N THR A 88 3.38 -11.21 -15.24
CA THR A 88 4.67 -10.81 -15.82
C THR A 88 5.66 -11.97 -15.77
N ASN A 89 6.79 -11.83 -16.47
CA ASN A 89 7.93 -12.73 -16.37
C ASN A 89 9.13 -12.06 -15.66
N THR A 90 8.91 -10.97 -14.94
CA THR A 90 9.91 -10.32 -14.10
C THR A 90 10.22 -11.22 -12.91
N ALA A 91 11.48 -11.61 -12.75
CA ALA A 91 11.89 -12.63 -11.81
C ALA A 91 11.51 -12.28 -10.36
N GLU A 92 11.71 -11.04 -9.97
CA GLU A 92 11.45 -10.52 -8.62
C GLU A 92 9.96 -10.62 -8.24
N ILE A 93 9.07 -10.30 -9.18
CA ILE A 93 7.62 -10.39 -9.01
C ILE A 93 7.18 -11.85 -8.94
N MET A 94 7.70 -12.71 -9.82
CA MET A 94 7.41 -14.15 -9.82
C MET A 94 7.89 -14.83 -8.53
N GLN A 95 9.00 -14.38 -7.93
CA GLN A 95 9.46 -14.86 -6.63
C GLN A 95 8.45 -14.59 -5.51
N ILE A 96 7.84 -13.39 -5.50
CA ILE A 96 6.83 -13.03 -4.50
C ILE A 96 5.57 -13.90 -4.64
N GLU A 97 5.05 -14.07 -5.85
CA GLU A 97 3.91 -14.95 -6.14
C GLU A 97 4.20 -16.40 -5.73
N ALA A 98 5.40 -16.88 -6.05
CA ALA A 98 5.80 -18.26 -5.79
C ALA A 98 6.24 -18.53 -4.33
N ASN A 99 6.17 -17.53 -3.45
CA ASN A 99 6.65 -17.59 -2.06
C ASN A 99 8.14 -17.98 -1.95
N LYS A 100 8.97 -17.41 -2.88
CA LYS A 100 10.41 -17.66 -3.03
C LYS A 100 11.26 -16.40 -2.87
N GLN A 101 10.67 -15.30 -2.41
CA GLN A 101 11.37 -14.02 -2.20
C GLN A 101 12.43 -14.14 -1.10
N ASP A 102 13.48 -13.35 -1.22
CA ASP A 102 14.56 -13.21 -0.24
C ASP A 102 14.92 -11.73 -0.02
N GLY A 103 15.89 -11.46 0.85
CA GLY A 103 16.32 -10.11 1.19
C GLY A 103 16.97 -9.31 0.07
N GLU A 104 17.37 -9.95 -1.03
CA GLU A 104 17.94 -9.31 -2.22
C GLU A 104 16.86 -8.92 -3.25
N ASN A 105 15.61 -9.24 -3.00
CA ASN A 105 14.51 -8.92 -3.92
C ASN A 105 14.34 -7.42 -4.07
N VAL A 106 14.50 -6.90 -5.28
CA VAL A 106 14.51 -5.46 -5.59
C VAL A 106 13.15 -4.80 -5.29
N ASN A 107 12.03 -5.49 -5.53
CA ASN A 107 10.70 -4.95 -5.22
C ASN A 107 10.50 -4.83 -3.71
N VAL A 108 10.89 -5.84 -2.93
CA VAL A 108 10.83 -5.79 -1.47
C VAL A 108 11.67 -4.64 -0.91
N THR A 109 12.87 -4.41 -1.47
CA THR A 109 13.76 -3.30 -1.09
C THR A 109 13.15 -1.93 -1.39
N ARG A 110 12.60 -1.76 -2.59
CA ARG A 110 11.95 -0.51 -3.01
C ARG A 110 10.76 -0.15 -2.13
N ASP A 111 9.92 -1.14 -1.86
CA ASP A 111 8.67 -0.94 -1.12
C ASP A 111 8.93 -0.65 0.35
N TRP A 112 9.93 -1.29 0.97
CA TRP A 112 10.42 -0.93 2.29
C TRP A 112 10.81 0.55 2.37
N GLY A 113 11.64 1.01 1.42
CA GLY A 113 12.06 2.42 1.34
C GLY A 113 10.90 3.39 1.10
N TYR A 114 9.92 2.98 0.29
CA TYR A 114 8.72 3.78 0.04
C TYR A 114 7.93 4.05 1.33
N TYR A 115 7.59 3.01 2.10
CA TYR A 115 6.82 3.18 3.32
C TYR A 115 7.56 4.01 4.39
N LEU A 116 8.87 3.81 4.55
CA LEU A 116 9.69 4.65 5.43
C LEU A 116 9.66 6.13 4.99
N THR A 117 9.77 6.38 3.69
CA THR A 117 9.70 7.73 3.13
C THR A 117 8.32 8.37 3.38
N GLN A 118 7.22 7.62 3.22
CA GLN A 118 5.89 8.16 3.50
C GLN A 118 5.71 8.52 4.97
N MET A 119 6.20 7.69 5.90
CA MET A 119 6.18 8.01 7.33
C MET A 119 7.01 9.26 7.65
N SER A 120 8.20 9.36 7.07
CA SER A 120 9.09 10.51 7.26
C SER A 120 8.46 11.81 6.74
N ASN A 121 7.85 11.77 5.55
CA ASN A 121 7.16 12.91 4.96
C ASN A 121 6.00 13.38 5.84
N ALA A 122 5.13 12.48 6.27
CA ALA A 122 4.02 12.80 7.16
C ALA A 122 4.52 13.37 8.49
N ASN A 123 5.60 12.80 9.03
CA ASN A 123 6.18 13.24 10.30
C ASN A 123 6.73 14.67 10.24
N GLN A 124 7.19 15.16 9.08
CA GLN A 124 7.59 16.55 8.94
C GLN A 124 6.45 17.52 9.27
N ILE A 125 5.23 17.26 8.79
CA ILE A 125 4.07 18.08 9.11
C ILE A 125 3.81 18.04 10.62
N ILE A 126 3.80 16.85 11.22
CA ILE A 126 3.50 16.67 12.65
C ILE A 126 4.51 17.41 13.53
N CYS A 127 5.80 17.35 13.18
CA CYS A 127 6.86 17.98 13.99
C CYS A 127 6.93 19.51 13.83
N TYR A 128 6.59 20.05 12.67
CA TYR A 128 6.69 21.51 12.44
C TYR A 128 5.42 22.27 12.75
N VAL A 129 4.26 21.63 12.82
CA VAL A 129 2.97 22.32 12.96
C VAL A 129 2.90 23.20 14.22
N ASP A 130 3.38 22.72 15.37
CA ASP A 130 3.36 23.47 16.62
C ASP A 130 4.29 24.69 16.59
N ARG A 131 5.45 24.54 15.95
CA ARG A 131 6.39 25.65 15.77
C ARG A 131 5.79 26.75 14.91
N ILE A 132 5.15 26.38 13.80
CA ILE A 132 4.52 27.34 12.89
C ILE A 132 3.35 28.02 13.57
N LEU A 133 2.53 27.28 14.32
CA LEU A 133 1.44 27.85 15.10
C LEU A 133 1.93 28.89 16.12
N ALA A 134 3.11 28.67 16.70
CA ALA A 134 3.71 29.62 17.65
C ALA A 134 4.30 30.85 16.96
N ASN A 135 4.77 30.75 15.72
CA ASN A 135 5.53 31.79 15.03
C ASN A 135 4.69 32.60 14.03
N ASP A 136 3.67 32.02 13.42
CA ASP A 136 2.84 32.67 12.40
C ASP A 136 1.39 32.85 12.88
N PRO A 137 0.94 34.07 13.16
CA PRO A 137 -0.42 34.34 13.58
C PRO A 137 -1.47 34.08 12.49
N ALA A 138 -1.08 33.81 11.23
CA ALA A 138 -1.99 33.39 10.17
C ALA A 138 -2.39 31.94 10.31
N MET A 139 -1.66 31.13 11.08
CA MET A 139 -2.00 29.73 11.39
C MET A 139 -2.96 29.70 12.58
N THR A 140 -4.11 29.06 12.40
CA THR A 140 -5.06 28.86 13.51
C THR A 140 -4.84 27.49 14.17
N GLN A 141 -5.24 27.35 15.43
CA GLN A 141 -5.19 26.05 16.13
C GLN A 141 -6.00 24.97 15.37
N GLU A 142 -7.20 25.30 14.92
CA GLU A 142 -8.05 24.39 14.17
C GLU A 142 -7.39 23.89 12.88
N GLU A 143 -6.70 24.78 12.17
CA GLU A 143 -5.97 24.40 10.94
C GLU A 143 -4.73 23.55 11.25
N ALA A 144 -4.00 23.87 12.32
CA ALA A 144 -2.87 23.12 12.81
C ALA A 144 -3.26 21.68 13.19
N ASP A 145 -4.33 21.55 13.97
CA ASP A 145 -4.87 20.27 14.40
C ASP A 145 -5.34 19.43 13.19
N ARG A 146 -6.03 20.07 12.25
CA ARG A 146 -6.49 19.39 11.02
C ARG A 146 -5.33 18.87 10.17
N TRP A 147 -4.28 19.68 9.93
CA TRP A 147 -3.14 19.25 9.13
C TRP A 147 -2.33 18.16 9.84
N SER A 148 -2.22 18.24 11.17
CA SER A 148 -1.62 17.18 11.98
C SER A 148 -2.46 15.90 11.90
N ALA A 149 -3.80 15.98 11.92
CA ALA A 149 -4.69 14.84 11.79
C ALA A 149 -4.58 14.17 10.42
N GLU A 150 -4.52 14.94 9.32
CA GLU A 150 -4.30 14.41 7.97
C GLU A 150 -2.94 13.69 7.89
N ALA A 151 -1.88 14.29 8.40
CA ALA A 151 -0.54 13.70 8.41
C ALA A 151 -0.47 12.41 9.25
N ARG A 152 -1.18 12.35 10.38
CA ARG A 152 -1.28 11.16 11.23
C ARG A 152 -2.06 10.03 10.56
N CYS A 153 -3.14 10.33 9.83
CA CYS A 153 -3.83 9.35 9.01
C CYS A 153 -2.90 8.73 7.98
N TRP A 154 -2.13 9.56 7.31
CA TRP A 154 -1.17 9.13 6.29
C TRP A 154 -0.04 8.30 6.87
N LYS A 155 0.59 8.79 7.95
CA LYS A 155 1.62 8.04 8.67
C LYS A 155 1.10 6.68 9.16
N ALA A 156 -0.10 6.65 9.75
CA ALA A 156 -0.72 5.41 10.23
C ALA A 156 -1.01 4.45 9.07
N TRP A 157 -1.48 4.93 7.92
CA TRP A 157 -1.67 4.08 6.75
C TRP A 157 -0.35 3.42 6.31
N ALA A 158 0.73 4.21 6.16
CA ALA A 158 2.01 3.69 5.73
C ALA A 158 2.61 2.69 6.73
N LEU A 159 2.59 3.03 8.03
CA LEU A 159 3.07 2.17 9.10
C LEU A 159 2.27 0.87 9.21
N PHE A 160 0.96 0.92 9.03
CA PHE A 160 0.10 -0.26 9.05
C PHE A 160 0.39 -1.20 7.88
N GLN A 161 0.53 -0.67 6.66
CA GLN A 161 0.91 -1.51 5.51
C GLN A 161 2.28 -2.14 5.73
N MET A 162 3.26 -1.35 6.19
CA MET A 162 4.60 -1.82 6.46
C MET A 162 4.61 -2.91 7.55
N SER A 163 3.88 -2.74 8.65
CA SER A 163 3.80 -3.73 9.72
C SER A 163 3.15 -5.05 9.30
N ARG A 164 2.16 -5.01 8.40
CA ARG A 164 1.54 -6.23 7.85
C ARG A 164 2.47 -7.00 6.92
N LEU A 165 3.33 -6.28 6.18
CA LEU A 165 4.29 -6.91 5.26
C LEU A 165 5.53 -7.43 5.98
N TRP A 166 6.09 -6.70 6.94
CA TRP A 166 7.38 -7.03 7.56
C TRP A 166 7.33 -7.30 9.08
N GLY A 167 6.18 -7.16 9.71
CA GLY A 167 6.05 -7.36 11.16
C GLY A 167 6.61 -6.19 11.96
N SER A 168 7.63 -6.47 12.77
CA SER A 168 8.39 -5.44 13.51
C SER A 168 9.13 -4.54 12.54
N VAL A 169 8.93 -3.22 12.66
CA VAL A 169 9.47 -2.21 11.73
C VAL A 169 9.91 -0.95 12.47
N PRO A 170 10.77 -0.11 11.88
CA PRO A 170 11.09 1.19 12.43
C PRO A 170 9.85 2.11 12.53
N VAL A 171 9.78 2.89 13.60
CA VAL A 171 8.74 3.92 13.78
C VAL A 171 9.41 5.29 13.75
N VAL A 172 9.02 6.12 12.78
CA VAL A 172 9.59 7.45 12.57
C VAL A 172 8.74 8.50 13.29
N ASN A 173 9.29 9.11 14.36
CA ASN A 173 8.58 10.10 15.19
C ASN A 173 9.32 11.44 15.31
N THR A 174 10.56 11.52 14.84
CA THR A 174 11.41 12.73 14.94
C THR A 174 11.90 13.15 13.56
N ILE A 175 12.34 14.38 13.46
CA ILE A 175 13.15 14.86 12.34
C ILE A 175 14.59 14.83 12.82
N PRO A 176 15.48 14.02 12.19
CA PRO A 176 16.87 13.98 12.58
C PRO A 176 17.52 15.37 12.42
N PRO A 177 18.35 15.82 13.39
CA PRO A 177 19.07 17.07 13.26
C PRO A 177 20.12 16.98 12.16
N ALA A 178 20.60 18.13 11.66
CA ALA A 178 21.69 18.16 10.68
C ALA A 178 22.93 17.43 11.22
N ILE A 179 23.56 16.62 10.36
CA ILE A 179 24.77 15.87 10.70
C ILE A 179 25.96 16.83 10.71
N THR A 180 26.75 16.77 11.77
CA THR A 180 28.04 17.48 11.91
C THR A 180 29.12 16.47 12.29
N SER A 181 30.39 16.84 12.12
CA SER A 181 31.52 16.04 12.60
C SER A 181 31.49 15.75 14.12
N GLU A 182 30.80 16.60 14.88
CA GLU A 182 30.70 16.48 16.34
C GLU A 182 29.56 15.56 16.79
N ASN A 183 28.45 15.50 16.03
CA ASN A 183 27.24 14.78 16.46
C ASN A 183 26.95 13.47 15.70
N ILE A 184 27.66 13.15 14.62
CA ILE A 184 27.39 12.03 13.73
C ILE A 184 27.14 10.70 14.49
N ALA A 185 27.93 10.42 15.52
CA ALA A 185 27.79 9.18 16.30
C ALA A 185 26.53 9.18 17.20
N SER A 186 26.11 10.36 17.68
CA SER A 186 24.95 10.49 18.58
C SER A 186 23.62 10.52 17.83
N VAL A 187 23.60 11.05 16.61
CA VAL A 187 22.37 11.17 15.80
C VAL A 187 22.14 9.98 14.89
N TYR A 188 23.04 9.02 14.84
CA TYR A 188 22.98 7.85 13.95
C TYR A 188 21.61 7.14 14.03
N TYR A 189 21.14 6.84 15.25
CA TYR A 189 19.86 6.16 15.46
C TYR A 189 18.62 7.00 15.17
N GLU A 190 18.77 8.29 14.98
CA GLU A 190 17.67 9.16 14.50
C GLU A 190 17.49 9.05 12.98
N TYR A 191 18.61 8.86 12.25
CA TYR A 191 18.59 8.57 10.80
C TYR A 191 18.26 7.10 10.49
N PHE A 192 18.68 6.19 11.36
CA PHE A 192 18.46 4.75 11.26
C PHE A 192 17.73 4.25 12.51
N PRO A 193 16.43 4.58 12.63
CA PRO A 193 15.68 4.20 13.82
C PRO A 193 15.61 2.68 13.98
N PRO A 194 15.69 2.17 15.22
CA PRO A 194 15.63 0.76 15.48
C PRO A 194 14.26 0.17 15.16
N GLN A 195 14.26 -1.10 14.77
CA GLN A 195 13.07 -1.91 14.63
C GLN A 195 12.32 -1.96 15.98
N GLN A 196 11.02 -1.71 15.95
CA GLN A 196 10.15 -1.71 17.11
C GLN A 196 9.32 -3.00 17.17
N PRO A 197 9.07 -3.56 18.37
CA PRO A 197 8.16 -4.67 18.53
C PRO A 197 6.72 -4.27 18.16
N LEU A 198 5.91 -5.26 17.76
CA LEU A 198 4.56 -5.01 17.22
C LEU A 198 3.65 -4.27 18.20
N ASP A 199 3.74 -4.49 19.50
CA ASP A 199 2.95 -3.77 20.50
C ASP A 199 3.23 -2.27 20.50
N VAL A 200 4.50 -1.85 20.32
CA VAL A 200 4.89 -0.44 20.16
C VAL A 200 4.39 0.13 18.83
N VAL A 201 4.54 -0.63 17.73
CA VAL A 201 4.03 -0.23 16.41
C VAL A 201 2.52 0.00 16.46
N TYR A 202 1.77 -0.94 17.02
CA TYR A 202 0.31 -0.83 17.11
C TYR A 202 -0.17 0.23 18.11
N SER A 203 0.58 0.46 19.19
CA SER A 203 0.30 1.59 20.09
C SER A 203 0.41 2.93 19.35
N GLN A 204 1.45 3.13 18.55
CA GLN A 204 1.63 4.33 17.72
C GLN A 204 0.47 4.52 16.73
N LEU A 205 0.04 3.44 16.08
CA LEU A 205 -1.11 3.48 15.15
C LEU A 205 -2.39 3.93 15.84
N VAL A 206 -2.66 3.41 17.04
CA VAL A 206 -3.84 3.78 17.84
C VAL A 206 -3.76 5.25 18.26
N ASP A 207 -2.62 5.72 18.72
CA ASP A 207 -2.43 7.11 19.17
C ASP A 207 -2.60 8.10 18.01
N ASP A 208 -1.98 7.84 16.86
CA ASP A 208 -2.09 8.71 15.68
C ASP A 208 -3.55 8.78 15.17
N LEU A 209 -4.25 7.65 15.10
CA LEU A 209 -5.64 7.63 14.62
C LEU A 209 -6.64 8.15 15.65
N THR A 210 -6.37 8.01 16.95
CA THR A 210 -7.19 8.64 17.99
C THR A 210 -7.16 10.15 17.86
N PHE A 211 -5.98 10.74 17.71
CA PHE A 211 -5.85 12.17 17.43
C PHE A 211 -6.58 12.57 16.13
N ALA A 212 -6.45 11.77 15.08
CA ALA A 212 -7.10 12.06 13.81
C ALA A 212 -8.64 12.00 13.91
N ILE A 213 -9.20 11.09 14.70
CA ILE A 213 -10.65 11.00 14.96
C ILE A 213 -11.16 12.26 15.70
N GLU A 214 -10.36 12.88 16.53
CA GLU A 214 -10.75 14.10 17.23
C GLU A 214 -10.71 15.35 16.33
N HIS A 215 -9.73 15.44 15.43
CA HIS A 215 -9.37 16.70 14.75
C HIS A 215 -9.56 16.72 13.23
N ALA A 216 -9.69 15.57 12.56
CA ALA A 216 -9.97 15.52 11.13
C ALA A 216 -11.40 16.03 10.81
N PRO A 217 -11.67 16.48 9.58
CA PRO A 217 -13.02 16.86 9.18
C PRO A 217 -13.99 15.65 9.21
N ASP A 218 -15.26 15.91 9.55
CA ASP A 218 -16.28 14.87 9.59
C ASP A 218 -16.59 14.32 8.18
N VAL A 219 -16.85 15.20 7.24
CA VAL A 219 -17.20 14.89 5.85
C VAL A 219 -16.56 15.92 4.92
N THR A 220 -16.23 15.49 3.71
CA THR A 220 -15.77 16.36 2.64
C THR A 220 -16.31 15.86 1.30
N ASP A 221 -16.59 16.78 0.37
CA ASP A 221 -16.96 16.45 -1.00
C ASP A 221 -15.77 15.90 -1.79
N ASP A 222 -14.57 16.34 -1.45
CA ASP A 222 -13.33 15.82 -2.02
C ASP A 222 -12.87 14.59 -1.22
N LYS A 223 -12.96 13.40 -1.83
CA LYS A 223 -12.54 12.15 -1.20
C LYS A 223 -11.03 11.94 -1.19
N PHE A 224 -10.25 12.87 -1.71
CA PHE A 224 -8.79 12.90 -1.53
C PHE A 224 -8.37 13.71 -0.29
N VAL A 225 -9.23 13.80 0.69
CA VAL A 225 -8.97 14.41 2.00
C VAL A 225 -9.23 13.39 3.09
N PHE A 226 -8.29 13.24 4.02
CA PHE A 226 -8.48 12.38 5.18
C PHE A 226 -9.56 12.93 6.12
N THR A 227 -10.49 12.06 6.50
CA THR A 227 -11.64 12.39 7.34
C THR A 227 -11.68 11.51 8.59
N LYS A 228 -12.54 11.85 9.55
CA LYS A 228 -12.84 10.98 10.70
C LYS A 228 -13.35 9.60 10.26
N GLY A 229 -14.13 9.55 9.18
CA GLY A 229 -14.59 8.29 8.60
C GLY A 229 -13.44 7.40 8.15
N PHE A 230 -12.42 7.96 7.48
CA PHE A 230 -11.19 7.24 7.14
C PHE A 230 -10.42 6.78 8.38
N ALA A 231 -10.19 7.69 9.34
CA ALA A 231 -9.44 7.38 10.56
C ALA A 231 -10.10 6.23 11.36
N LYS A 232 -11.44 6.26 11.51
CA LYS A 232 -12.19 5.17 12.16
C LYS A 232 -12.14 3.87 11.38
N GLY A 233 -12.28 3.92 10.06
CA GLY A 233 -12.19 2.73 9.19
C GLY A 233 -10.81 2.08 9.26
N LEU A 234 -9.74 2.88 9.22
CA LEU A 234 -8.37 2.36 9.35
C LEU A 234 -8.13 1.80 10.77
N LEU A 235 -8.60 2.48 11.81
CA LEU A 235 -8.49 1.99 13.19
C LEU A 235 -9.28 0.67 13.40
N ALA A 236 -10.43 0.51 12.71
CA ALA A 236 -11.17 -0.75 12.72
C ALA A 236 -10.36 -1.90 12.08
N ARG A 237 -9.71 -1.65 10.92
CA ARG A 237 -8.78 -2.63 10.31
C ARG A 237 -7.67 -3.02 11.28
N ILE A 238 -7.09 -2.05 12.00
CA ILE A 238 -5.99 -2.25 12.94
C ILE A 238 -6.45 -3.10 14.14
N TYR A 239 -7.61 -2.80 14.73
CA TYR A 239 -8.16 -3.62 15.83
C TYR A 239 -8.63 -5.02 15.39
N ALA A 240 -8.77 -5.28 14.11
CA ALA A 240 -9.03 -6.63 13.60
C ALA A 240 -7.77 -7.51 13.56
N GLU A 241 -6.57 -6.91 13.53
CA GLU A 241 -5.30 -7.64 13.47
C GLU A 241 -4.99 -8.37 14.80
N GLU A 242 -4.33 -9.52 14.70
CA GLU A 242 -4.09 -10.42 15.84
C GLU A 242 -3.38 -9.75 17.01
N ALA A 243 -2.43 -8.86 16.73
CA ALA A 243 -1.58 -8.21 17.73
C ALA A 243 -2.35 -7.41 18.79
N ILE A 244 -3.48 -6.80 18.42
CA ILE A 244 -4.29 -5.97 19.34
C ILE A 244 -5.80 -6.22 19.21
N ARG A 245 -6.19 -7.40 18.72
CA ARG A 245 -7.56 -7.74 18.35
C ARG A 245 -8.60 -7.39 19.39
N ASP A 246 -9.58 -6.56 18.98
CA ASP A 246 -10.74 -6.21 19.75
C ASP A 246 -11.99 -6.08 18.87
N TRP A 247 -12.72 -7.17 18.71
CA TRP A 247 -13.90 -7.20 17.85
C TRP A 247 -15.03 -6.25 18.29
N ASN A 248 -15.12 -5.91 19.60
CA ASN A 248 -16.10 -4.91 20.05
C ASN A 248 -15.75 -3.53 19.50
N LYS A 249 -14.48 -3.14 19.54
CA LYS A 249 -14.01 -1.88 18.94
C LYS A 249 -14.19 -1.87 17.43
N VAL A 250 -13.88 -2.97 16.76
CA VAL A 250 -14.11 -3.11 15.31
C VAL A 250 -15.58 -2.86 14.98
N ALA A 251 -16.52 -3.54 15.66
CA ALA A 251 -17.95 -3.36 15.43
C ALA A 251 -18.41 -1.93 15.68
N GLN A 252 -17.96 -1.31 16.78
CA GLN A 252 -18.31 0.08 17.12
C GLN A 252 -17.80 1.09 16.08
N LEU A 253 -16.54 0.95 15.65
CA LEU A 253 -15.93 1.85 14.66
C LEU A 253 -16.60 1.69 13.31
N CYS A 254 -16.83 0.47 12.84
CA CYS A 254 -17.53 0.20 11.58
C CYS A 254 -18.96 0.75 11.61
N ALA A 255 -19.73 0.48 12.69
CA ALA A 255 -21.07 1.02 12.83
C ALA A 255 -21.10 2.56 12.80
N SER A 256 -20.10 3.22 13.41
CA SER A 256 -19.97 4.67 13.34
C SER A 256 -19.66 5.15 11.91
N VAL A 257 -18.77 4.48 11.17
CA VAL A 257 -18.51 4.84 9.76
C VAL A 257 -19.76 4.69 8.90
N GLU A 258 -20.54 3.64 9.11
CA GLU A 258 -21.78 3.37 8.37
C GLU A 258 -22.88 4.41 8.63
N ASN A 259 -22.98 4.94 9.86
CA ASN A 259 -24.16 5.70 10.29
C ASN A 259 -23.93 7.22 10.46
N ASP A 260 -22.69 7.65 10.73
CA ASP A 260 -22.44 9.02 11.21
C ASP A 260 -21.98 9.98 10.08
N TYR A 261 -21.52 9.47 8.93
CA TYR A 261 -20.85 10.27 7.89
C TYR A 261 -21.58 10.29 6.54
N GLY A 262 -22.75 9.67 6.44
CA GLY A 262 -23.57 9.73 5.22
C GLY A 262 -23.02 8.95 4.03
N TYR A 263 -22.12 8.00 4.24
CA TYR A 263 -21.69 7.08 3.20
C TYR A 263 -22.82 6.12 2.83
N GLU A 264 -22.96 5.82 1.55
CA GLU A 264 -23.97 4.89 1.04
C GLU A 264 -23.35 3.98 -0.02
N LEU A 265 -23.81 2.74 -0.13
CA LEU A 265 -23.45 1.88 -1.25
C LEU A 265 -23.93 2.51 -2.57
N CYS A 266 -23.12 2.44 -3.61
CA CYS A 266 -23.56 2.77 -4.96
C CYS A 266 -24.67 1.81 -5.41
N GLU A 267 -25.59 2.29 -6.22
CA GLU A 267 -26.71 1.46 -6.70
C GLU A 267 -26.23 0.26 -7.51
N ASN A 268 -25.27 0.50 -8.39
CA ASN A 268 -24.58 -0.55 -9.11
C ASN A 268 -23.11 -0.58 -8.70
N TYR A 269 -22.53 -1.79 -8.65
CA TYR A 269 -21.13 -1.95 -8.32
C TYR A 269 -20.19 -1.19 -9.28
N GLY A 270 -20.48 -1.25 -10.58
CA GLY A 270 -19.69 -0.60 -11.62
C GLY A 270 -19.67 0.92 -11.56
N ASP A 271 -20.62 1.55 -10.86
CA ASP A 271 -20.69 3.03 -10.77
C ASP A 271 -19.44 3.64 -10.14
N MET A 272 -18.72 2.89 -9.29
CA MET A 272 -17.49 3.35 -8.65
C MET A 272 -16.29 3.45 -9.60
N TRP A 273 -16.28 2.67 -10.68
CA TRP A 273 -15.17 2.62 -11.66
C TRP A 273 -15.63 3.03 -13.06
N ALA A 274 -16.78 3.68 -13.15
CA ALA A 274 -17.30 4.14 -14.45
C ALA A 274 -16.38 5.21 -15.07
N TYR A 275 -16.19 5.12 -16.37
CA TYR A 275 -15.31 5.99 -17.13
C TYR A 275 -15.80 6.26 -18.54
N THR A 276 -15.25 7.30 -19.14
CA THR A 276 -15.37 7.64 -20.56
C THR A 276 -13.98 7.87 -21.14
N GLU A 277 -13.87 8.10 -22.44
CA GLU A 277 -12.60 8.52 -23.05
C GLU A 277 -12.05 9.83 -22.44
N ALA A 278 -12.91 10.69 -21.93
CA ALA A 278 -12.54 12.01 -21.43
C ALA A 278 -12.25 12.04 -19.94
N ASP A 279 -12.97 11.25 -19.12
CA ASP A 279 -12.96 11.36 -17.67
C ASP A 279 -13.36 10.04 -16.99
N ALA A 280 -13.12 9.94 -15.67
CA ALA A 280 -13.55 8.84 -14.82
C ALA A 280 -14.33 9.37 -13.61
N VAL A 281 -15.19 8.52 -13.05
CA VAL A 281 -15.95 8.83 -11.84
C VAL A 281 -15.01 8.99 -10.65
N ARG A 282 -15.29 9.98 -9.82
CA ARG A 282 -14.62 10.30 -8.56
C ARG A 282 -15.64 10.70 -7.51
N ASN A 283 -15.24 10.70 -6.25
CA ASN A 283 -16.04 11.22 -5.15
C ASN A 283 -17.42 10.56 -5.03
N THR A 284 -17.48 9.23 -5.25
CA THR A 284 -18.75 8.52 -5.10
C THR A 284 -19.20 8.53 -3.65
N LYS A 285 -20.49 8.32 -3.41
CA LYS A 285 -21.04 8.22 -2.07
C LYS A 285 -20.54 7.02 -1.28
N GLU A 286 -20.01 6.01 -1.95
CA GLU A 286 -19.42 4.82 -1.33
C GLU A 286 -17.94 5.02 -0.99
N SER A 287 -17.22 5.87 -1.70
CA SER A 287 -15.81 6.15 -1.45
C SER A 287 -15.63 6.91 -0.14
N ILE A 288 -14.74 6.41 0.72
CA ILE A 288 -14.33 7.05 1.99
C ILE A 288 -13.04 7.83 1.76
N PHE A 289 -12.08 7.23 1.07
CA PHE A 289 -10.84 7.87 0.66
C PHE A 289 -10.34 7.29 -0.66
N GLU A 290 -9.99 8.17 -1.60
CA GLU A 290 -9.44 7.79 -2.89
C GLU A 290 -8.36 8.76 -3.36
N VAL A 291 -7.31 8.25 -3.98
CA VAL A 291 -6.28 9.06 -4.63
C VAL A 291 -6.73 9.38 -6.04
N GLN A 292 -6.71 10.65 -6.42
CA GLN A 292 -7.37 11.17 -7.61
C GLN A 292 -6.39 11.73 -8.64
N TRP A 293 -6.71 11.53 -9.91
CA TRP A 293 -6.06 12.16 -11.05
C TRP A 293 -7.10 12.87 -11.90
N THR A 294 -6.94 14.18 -12.08
CA THR A 294 -7.85 15.03 -12.84
C THR A 294 -7.25 15.50 -14.16
N ASN A 295 -5.95 15.30 -14.34
CA ASN A 295 -5.20 15.72 -15.52
C ASN A 295 -4.60 14.52 -16.25
N LYS A 296 -4.97 14.32 -17.51
CA LYS A 296 -4.45 13.20 -18.33
C LYS A 296 -2.94 13.26 -18.57
N SER A 297 -2.32 14.45 -18.60
CA SER A 297 -0.89 14.61 -18.82
C SER A 297 -0.04 14.22 -17.60
N GLU A 298 -0.64 14.26 -16.40
CA GLU A 298 -0.04 13.86 -15.13
C GLU A 298 -0.80 12.68 -14.50
N GLY A 299 -1.47 11.91 -15.34
CA GLY A 299 -2.43 10.92 -14.93
C GLY A 299 -1.83 9.68 -14.30
N ASN A 300 -2.70 8.85 -13.79
CA ASN A 300 -2.41 7.54 -13.29
C ASN A 300 -1.87 6.64 -14.43
N TRP A 301 -0.65 6.17 -14.30
CA TRP A 301 -0.04 5.29 -15.31
C TRP A 301 -0.26 3.81 -15.03
N VAL A 302 -0.69 3.44 -13.82
CA VAL A 302 -0.82 2.04 -13.42
C VAL A 302 -1.86 1.25 -14.24
N TYR A 303 -2.87 1.93 -14.81
CA TYR A 303 -3.82 1.27 -15.70
C TYR A 303 -3.15 0.54 -16.87
N MET A 304 -2.02 1.07 -17.37
CA MET A 304 -1.25 0.43 -18.45
C MET A 304 -0.61 -0.89 -18.01
N MET A 305 -0.40 -1.09 -16.71
CA MET A 305 0.17 -2.31 -16.17
C MET A 305 -0.85 -3.46 -16.12
N PHE A 306 -2.13 -3.13 -16.06
CA PHE A 306 -3.20 -4.11 -15.95
C PHE A 306 -3.84 -4.46 -17.29
N HIS A 307 -4.33 -3.48 -18.04
CA HIS A 307 -5.00 -3.66 -19.33
C HIS A 307 -4.45 -2.73 -20.39
N ARG A 308 -3.38 -3.14 -21.01
CA ARG A 308 -2.67 -2.28 -21.94
C ARG A 308 -3.36 -2.06 -23.28
N ASN A 309 -4.21 -2.98 -23.73
CA ASN A 309 -4.95 -2.79 -24.97
C ASN A 309 -5.91 -1.60 -24.92
N ALA A 310 -6.29 -1.14 -23.72
CA ALA A 310 -6.99 0.12 -23.51
C ALA A 310 -6.15 1.36 -23.88
N TYR A 311 -4.82 1.15 -24.09
CA TYR A 311 -3.89 2.21 -24.43
C TYR A 311 -3.51 2.13 -25.90
N ASP A 312 -3.99 3.09 -26.67
CA ASP A 312 -3.80 3.30 -28.12
C ASP A 312 -2.67 2.49 -28.80
N ASN A 313 -3.05 1.57 -29.69
CA ASN A 313 -2.16 0.88 -30.63
C ASN A 313 -0.88 0.25 -30.07
N MET A 314 -0.81 0.02 -28.78
CA MET A 314 0.38 -0.51 -28.09
C MET A 314 0.28 -2.04 -27.86
N ALA A 315 -0.41 -2.77 -28.71
CA ALA A 315 -0.59 -4.23 -28.66
C ALA A 315 0.72 -5.05 -28.52
N ASN A 316 1.87 -4.40 -28.75
CA ASN A 316 3.19 -5.06 -28.73
C ASN A 316 3.93 -4.99 -27.39
N TYR A 317 3.35 -4.47 -26.32
CA TYR A 317 4.02 -4.43 -25.03
C TYR A 317 3.71 -5.67 -24.18
N SER A 318 4.65 -6.57 -24.16
CA SER A 318 4.54 -7.88 -23.49
C SER A 318 4.51 -7.82 -21.95
N TRP A 319 4.92 -6.71 -21.32
CA TRP A 319 5.09 -6.59 -19.89
C TRP A 319 3.85 -6.08 -19.13
N ALA A 320 2.82 -5.62 -19.81
CA ALA A 320 1.66 -4.98 -19.21
C ALA A 320 0.47 -5.93 -19.06
N LYS A 321 0.51 -6.81 -18.10
CA LYS A 321 -0.58 -7.71 -17.67
C LYS A 321 -0.41 -8.07 -16.20
N TRP A 322 0.10 -7.15 -15.42
CA TRP A 322 0.36 -7.40 -14.02
C TRP A 322 -0.95 -7.65 -13.29
N VAL A 323 -0.89 -8.51 -12.27
CA VAL A 323 -2.08 -8.89 -11.50
C VAL A 323 -3.18 -9.44 -12.42
N THR A 324 -2.81 -10.42 -13.25
CA THR A 324 -3.75 -11.13 -14.15
C THR A 324 -4.76 -11.91 -13.30
N PRO A 325 -6.08 -11.70 -13.47
CA PRO A 325 -7.11 -12.46 -12.75
C PRO A 325 -6.92 -13.96 -12.86
N SER A 326 -7.05 -14.69 -11.75
CA SER A 326 -6.95 -16.15 -11.76
C SER A 326 -8.21 -16.81 -12.32
N ARG A 327 -8.06 -18.00 -12.88
CA ARG A 327 -9.21 -18.84 -13.26
C ARG A 327 -10.10 -19.17 -12.08
N ASP A 328 -9.50 -19.41 -10.91
CA ASP A 328 -10.22 -19.74 -9.69
C ASP A 328 -11.12 -18.58 -9.23
N LEU A 329 -10.67 -17.31 -9.35
CA LEU A 329 -11.52 -16.15 -9.08
C LEU A 329 -12.66 -16.01 -10.10
N ILE A 330 -12.37 -16.20 -11.38
CA ILE A 330 -13.39 -16.15 -12.45
C ILE A 330 -14.47 -17.22 -12.22
N GLU A 331 -14.08 -18.44 -11.88
CA GLU A 331 -15.02 -19.50 -11.58
C GLU A 331 -15.81 -19.24 -10.28
N ALA A 332 -15.21 -18.58 -9.27
CA ALA A 332 -15.93 -18.16 -8.07
C ALA A 332 -17.06 -17.17 -8.40
N TYR A 333 -16.81 -16.15 -9.25
CA TYR A 333 -17.86 -15.25 -9.74
C TYR A 333 -18.95 -15.98 -10.52
N LYS A 334 -18.57 -16.87 -11.43
CA LYS A 334 -19.53 -17.64 -12.23
C LYS A 334 -20.40 -18.56 -11.38
N ALA A 335 -19.83 -19.20 -10.35
CA ALA A 335 -20.55 -20.09 -9.45
C ALA A 335 -21.66 -19.35 -8.67
N GLU A 336 -21.45 -18.09 -8.35
CA GLU A 336 -22.45 -17.22 -7.72
C GLU A 336 -23.43 -16.58 -8.72
N GLY A 337 -23.16 -16.65 -10.02
CA GLY A 337 -23.88 -15.89 -11.05
C GLY A 337 -23.59 -14.40 -10.99
N ASP A 338 -22.48 -14.01 -10.40
CA ASP A 338 -22.08 -12.62 -10.15
C ASP A 338 -21.44 -11.97 -11.38
N THR A 339 -22.27 -11.64 -12.33
CA THR A 339 -21.80 -11.06 -13.60
C THR A 339 -21.46 -9.57 -13.48
N GLU A 340 -22.09 -8.85 -12.55
CA GLU A 340 -21.86 -7.42 -12.40
C GLU A 340 -20.46 -7.12 -11.83
N ARG A 341 -20.09 -7.75 -10.70
CA ARG A 341 -18.76 -7.57 -10.11
C ARG A 341 -17.67 -8.16 -10.98
N MET A 342 -17.91 -9.32 -11.59
CA MET A 342 -16.97 -9.93 -12.52
C MET A 342 -16.66 -9.01 -13.69
N ASN A 343 -17.67 -8.51 -14.41
CA ASN A 343 -17.47 -7.67 -15.59
C ASN A 343 -16.92 -6.27 -15.27
N THR A 344 -17.11 -5.79 -14.04
CA THR A 344 -16.48 -4.55 -13.57
C THR A 344 -15.01 -4.74 -13.22
N SER A 345 -14.69 -5.85 -12.57
CA SER A 345 -13.34 -6.12 -12.05
C SER A 345 -12.41 -6.76 -13.09
N ILE A 346 -12.97 -7.42 -14.10
CA ILE A 346 -12.25 -8.22 -15.10
C ILE A 346 -12.78 -7.90 -16.49
N ILE A 347 -11.87 -7.59 -17.41
CA ILE A 347 -12.20 -7.50 -18.83
C ILE A 347 -11.52 -8.63 -19.60
N ILE A 348 -12.23 -9.23 -20.54
CA ILE A 348 -11.68 -10.20 -21.49
C ILE A 348 -11.39 -9.48 -22.79
N ASP A 349 -10.15 -9.52 -23.26
CA ASP A 349 -9.71 -8.82 -24.46
C ASP A 349 -8.58 -9.58 -25.15
N GLN A 350 -8.25 -9.17 -26.37
CA GLN A 350 -7.15 -9.73 -27.13
C GLN A 350 -5.79 -9.33 -26.57
N CYS A 351 -4.83 -10.23 -26.64
CA CYS A 351 -3.47 -10.02 -26.22
C CYS A 351 -2.47 -10.72 -27.15
N ALA A 352 -1.49 -9.97 -27.65
CA ALA A 352 -0.44 -10.52 -28.51
C ALA A 352 0.54 -11.45 -27.76
N TRP A 353 0.64 -11.31 -26.44
CA TRP A 353 1.51 -12.12 -25.60
C TRP A 353 0.67 -13.04 -24.69
N GLN A 354 0.94 -14.33 -24.79
CA GLN A 354 0.18 -15.38 -24.12
C GLN A 354 1.06 -16.01 -23.04
N ASN A 355 0.61 -16.00 -21.79
CA ASN A 355 1.23 -16.74 -20.71
C ASN A 355 0.20 -17.50 -19.87
N TYR A 356 -0.87 -16.88 -19.39
CA TYR A 356 -1.88 -17.53 -18.54
C TYR A 356 -3.17 -17.89 -19.29
N TYR A 357 -3.51 -17.15 -20.34
CA TYR A 357 -4.73 -17.34 -21.14
C TYR A 357 -4.41 -17.35 -22.64
N PRO A 358 -5.29 -17.94 -23.48
CA PRO A 358 -5.24 -17.74 -24.91
C PRO A 358 -5.27 -16.26 -25.27
N GLY A 359 -4.54 -15.87 -26.33
CA GLY A 359 -4.39 -14.47 -26.70
C GLY A 359 -5.64 -13.80 -27.26
N ASP A 360 -6.66 -14.54 -27.64
CA ASP A 360 -7.96 -14.07 -28.09
C ASP A 360 -8.98 -13.89 -26.96
N GLU A 361 -8.70 -14.47 -25.78
CA GLU A 361 -9.58 -14.45 -24.60
C GLU A 361 -8.77 -14.21 -23.31
N TYR A 362 -7.90 -13.20 -23.30
CA TYR A 362 -7.06 -12.91 -22.14
C TYR A 362 -7.82 -12.11 -21.09
N ALA A 363 -7.75 -12.53 -19.82
CA ALA A 363 -8.36 -11.84 -18.69
C ALA A 363 -7.42 -10.76 -18.14
N PHE A 364 -7.93 -9.54 -17.95
CA PHE A 364 -7.20 -8.42 -17.38
C PHE A 364 -7.92 -7.84 -16.16
N ASN A 365 -7.15 -7.38 -15.17
CA ASN A 365 -7.66 -6.55 -14.08
C ASN A 365 -8.16 -5.21 -14.64
N HIS A 366 -9.37 -4.80 -14.24
CA HIS A 366 -10.07 -3.63 -14.80
C HIS A 366 -10.54 -2.62 -13.74
N LYS A 367 -10.00 -2.67 -12.52
CA LYS A 367 -10.34 -1.74 -11.42
C LYS A 367 -9.78 -0.33 -11.60
N VAL A 368 -8.78 -0.13 -12.46
CA VAL A 368 -8.22 1.18 -12.82
C VAL A 368 -8.19 1.26 -14.34
N PRO A 369 -9.33 1.55 -15.02
CA PRO A 369 -9.44 1.41 -16.46
C PRO A 369 -8.78 2.52 -17.28
N THR A 370 -8.50 3.70 -16.70
CA THR A 370 -7.93 4.84 -17.43
C THR A 370 -6.90 5.60 -16.63
N ASN A 371 -6.15 6.49 -17.29
CA ASN A 371 -5.16 7.36 -16.65
C ASN A 371 -5.75 8.47 -15.77
N VAL A 372 -7.06 8.63 -15.71
CA VAL A 372 -7.74 9.55 -14.79
C VAL A 372 -8.62 8.82 -13.77
N SER A 373 -8.56 7.47 -13.76
CA SER A 373 -9.24 6.68 -12.74
C SER A 373 -8.58 6.86 -11.38
N SER A 374 -9.40 6.96 -10.33
CA SER A 374 -8.94 6.99 -8.95
C SER A 374 -8.44 5.62 -8.48
N ILE A 375 -7.54 5.61 -7.52
CA ILE A 375 -7.26 4.44 -6.68
C ILE A 375 -8.07 4.59 -5.40
N ILE A 376 -9.10 3.76 -5.24
CA ILE A 376 -9.94 3.73 -4.03
C ILE A 376 -9.18 2.97 -2.94
N VAL A 377 -8.84 3.66 -1.85
CA VAL A 377 -8.07 3.11 -0.73
C VAL A 377 -8.98 2.56 0.36
N MET A 378 -10.18 3.15 0.50
CA MET A 378 -11.18 2.72 1.48
C MET A 378 -12.58 3.08 0.99
N ARG A 379 -13.52 2.15 1.14
CA ARG A 379 -14.92 2.33 0.77
C ARG A 379 -15.89 1.59 1.70
N LEU A 380 -17.15 2.01 1.68
CA LEU A 380 -18.19 1.50 2.59
C LEU A 380 -18.41 -0.02 2.46
N GLY A 381 -18.33 -0.57 1.25
CA GLY A 381 -18.52 -2.01 1.04
C GLY A 381 -17.55 -2.86 1.86
N GLU A 382 -16.28 -2.43 1.93
CA GLU A 382 -15.28 -3.07 2.78
C GLU A 382 -15.62 -2.94 4.27
N ILE A 383 -16.00 -1.73 4.73
CA ILE A 383 -16.33 -1.48 6.13
C ILE A 383 -17.51 -2.34 6.58
N LYS A 384 -18.55 -2.49 5.73
CA LYS A 384 -19.70 -3.36 6.02
C LYS A 384 -19.30 -4.83 6.17
N LEU A 385 -18.39 -5.32 5.35
CA LEU A 385 -17.91 -6.70 5.45
C LEU A 385 -16.96 -6.91 6.64
N LEU A 386 -16.18 -5.90 7.02
CA LEU A 386 -15.39 -5.93 8.25
C LEU A 386 -16.30 -5.88 9.50
N HIS A 387 -17.39 -5.11 9.45
CA HIS A 387 -18.42 -5.10 10.51
C HIS A 387 -19.09 -6.48 10.62
N ALA A 388 -19.48 -7.09 9.50
CA ALA A 388 -20.04 -8.44 9.48
C ALA A 388 -19.08 -9.46 10.12
N GLU A 389 -17.79 -9.35 9.85
CA GLU A 389 -16.72 -10.17 10.43
C GLU A 389 -16.67 -10.01 11.95
N ALA A 390 -16.69 -8.76 12.44
CA ALA A 390 -16.70 -8.48 13.88
C ALA A 390 -17.96 -9.04 14.56
N LEU A 391 -19.15 -8.85 13.98
CA LEU A 391 -20.40 -9.40 14.50
C LEU A 391 -20.38 -10.93 14.56
N ALA A 392 -19.86 -11.59 13.53
CA ALA A 392 -19.69 -13.03 13.51
C ALA A 392 -18.76 -13.52 14.63
N CYS A 393 -17.63 -12.83 14.83
CA CYS A 393 -16.68 -13.13 15.91
C CYS A 393 -17.27 -12.88 17.32
N LEU A 394 -18.21 -11.96 17.43
CA LEU A 394 -18.97 -11.69 18.68
C LEU A 394 -20.19 -12.59 18.88
N GLY A 395 -20.48 -13.49 17.92
CA GLY A 395 -21.59 -14.44 17.98
C GLY A 395 -22.92 -13.93 17.43
N ASP A 396 -22.98 -12.71 16.89
CA ASP A 396 -24.16 -12.18 16.18
C ASP A 396 -24.16 -12.61 14.71
N LEU A 397 -24.45 -13.87 14.46
CA LEU A 397 -24.52 -14.44 13.12
C LEU A 397 -25.66 -13.84 12.28
N ALA A 398 -26.74 -13.39 12.93
CA ALA A 398 -27.87 -12.78 12.24
C ALA A 398 -27.53 -11.38 11.72
N GLY A 399 -26.88 -10.54 12.54
CA GLY A 399 -26.35 -9.25 12.14
C GLY A 399 -25.32 -9.37 11.03
N ALA A 400 -24.38 -10.29 11.17
CA ALA A 400 -23.37 -10.58 10.14
C ALA A 400 -24.02 -10.99 8.80
N THR A 401 -24.99 -11.92 8.83
CA THR A 401 -25.72 -12.36 7.62
C THR A 401 -26.47 -11.21 6.94
N LYS A 402 -27.05 -10.30 7.73
CA LYS A 402 -27.74 -9.13 7.18
C LYS A 402 -26.78 -8.24 6.40
N LEU A 403 -25.61 -7.90 6.95
CA LEU A 403 -24.62 -7.05 6.27
C LEU A 403 -24.07 -7.70 5.01
N VAL A 404 -23.75 -8.99 5.03
CA VAL A 404 -23.36 -9.75 3.84
C VAL A 404 -24.45 -9.68 2.78
N ASN A 405 -25.72 -9.87 3.16
CA ASN A 405 -26.84 -9.84 2.21
C ASN A 405 -27.12 -8.44 1.65
N GLU A 406 -26.78 -7.37 2.35
CA GLU A 406 -26.81 -6.02 1.78
C GLU A 406 -25.82 -5.86 0.62
N ILE A 407 -24.60 -6.38 0.76
CA ILE A 407 -23.59 -6.40 -0.30
C ILE A 407 -24.05 -7.26 -1.48
N ARG A 408 -24.57 -8.48 -1.20
CA ARG A 408 -25.08 -9.40 -2.22
C ARG A 408 -26.28 -8.83 -2.99
N ALA A 409 -27.15 -8.11 -2.30
CA ALA A 409 -28.30 -7.43 -2.92
C ALA A 409 -27.82 -6.35 -3.91
N ARG A 410 -26.81 -5.55 -3.56
CA ARG A 410 -26.20 -4.58 -4.46
C ARG A 410 -25.53 -5.26 -5.66
N ALA A 411 -24.88 -6.41 -5.45
CA ALA A 411 -24.28 -7.23 -6.51
C ALA A 411 -25.34 -8.00 -7.35
N LYS A 412 -26.62 -7.91 -7.00
CA LYS A 412 -27.76 -8.56 -7.69
C LYS A 412 -27.66 -10.09 -7.72
N ILE A 413 -27.06 -10.68 -6.68
CA ILE A 413 -26.96 -12.13 -6.49
C ILE A 413 -27.82 -12.60 -5.31
N ASN A 414 -28.05 -13.92 -5.26
CA ASN A 414 -28.91 -14.50 -4.23
C ASN A 414 -28.35 -14.27 -2.82
N PRO A 415 -29.22 -13.99 -1.83
CA PRO A 415 -28.78 -13.88 -0.44
C PRO A 415 -28.29 -15.24 0.08
N ILE A 416 -27.33 -15.21 1.00
CA ILE A 416 -26.97 -16.40 1.77
C ILE A 416 -28.01 -16.65 2.88
N LYS A 417 -28.19 -17.92 3.25
CA LYS A 417 -28.87 -18.30 4.49
C LYS A 417 -27.89 -18.11 5.64
N GLN A 418 -28.39 -17.79 6.81
CA GLN A 418 -27.56 -17.69 8.01
C GLN A 418 -26.85 -19.04 8.23
N PRO A 419 -25.48 -19.03 8.27
CA PRO A 419 -24.71 -20.23 8.60
C PRO A 419 -24.99 -20.74 10.02
N ALA A 420 -24.73 -22.03 10.24
CA ALA A 420 -25.03 -22.66 11.53
C ALA A 420 -23.96 -22.39 12.61
N SER A 421 -22.75 -22.05 12.20
CA SER A 421 -21.62 -21.81 13.10
C SER A 421 -20.88 -20.52 12.76
N GLN A 422 -20.07 -20.05 13.70
CA GLN A 422 -19.18 -18.92 13.51
C GLN A 422 -18.17 -19.19 12.40
N ASP A 423 -17.55 -20.37 12.36
CA ASP A 423 -16.56 -20.72 11.32
C ASP A 423 -17.17 -20.71 9.93
N GLU A 424 -18.37 -21.28 9.75
CA GLU A 424 -19.09 -21.21 8.47
C GLU A 424 -19.45 -19.77 8.10
N MET A 425 -19.78 -18.92 9.08
CA MET A 425 -20.07 -17.50 8.83
C MET A 425 -18.80 -16.75 8.40
N ILE A 426 -17.67 -17.03 9.03
CA ILE A 426 -16.39 -16.45 8.63
C ILE A 426 -15.99 -16.88 7.22
N ASP A 427 -16.18 -18.17 6.88
CA ASP A 427 -15.92 -18.65 5.52
C ASP A 427 -16.82 -17.95 4.47
N ALA A 428 -18.10 -17.75 4.80
CA ALA A 428 -19.03 -17.02 3.94
C ALA A 428 -18.62 -15.53 3.78
N ILE A 429 -18.19 -14.87 4.85
CA ILE A 429 -17.71 -13.49 4.81
C ILE A 429 -16.41 -13.39 3.99
N LEU A 430 -15.45 -14.27 4.20
CA LEU A 430 -14.19 -14.28 3.44
C LEU A 430 -14.41 -14.56 1.94
N HIS A 431 -15.41 -15.39 1.62
CA HIS A 431 -15.84 -15.59 0.24
C HIS A 431 -16.46 -14.32 -0.35
N GLU A 432 -17.38 -13.67 0.38
CA GLU A 432 -18.01 -12.42 -0.08
C GLU A 432 -16.98 -11.29 -0.21
N ARG A 433 -16.04 -11.16 0.76
CA ARG A 433 -14.92 -10.21 0.67
C ARG A 433 -14.05 -10.46 -0.54
N ARG A 434 -13.79 -11.72 -0.89
CA ARG A 434 -13.04 -12.10 -2.09
C ARG A 434 -13.65 -11.54 -3.36
N LEU A 435 -14.98 -11.70 -3.52
CA LEU A 435 -15.72 -11.25 -4.70
C LEU A 435 -15.90 -9.72 -4.72
N GLU A 436 -16.21 -9.16 -3.56
CA GLU A 436 -16.47 -7.72 -3.41
C GLU A 436 -15.20 -6.89 -3.59
N LEU A 437 -14.08 -7.32 -2.99
CA LEU A 437 -12.84 -6.55 -2.85
C LEU A 437 -11.70 -7.06 -3.74
N ALA A 438 -11.99 -7.87 -4.77
CA ALA A 438 -10.96 -8.33 -5.70
C ALA A 438 -10.17 -7.15 -6.28
N PHE A 439 -8.85 -7.26 -6.27
CA PHE A 439 -7.89 -6.24 -6.73
C PHE A 439 -7.90 -4.92 -5.94
N GLU A 440 -8.28 -4.98 -4.65
CA GLU A 440 -8.22 -3.84 -3.72
C GLU A 440 -7.21 -4.06 -2.57
N GLY A 441 -6.39 -5.12 -2.66
CA GLY A 441 -5.27 -5.32 -1.74
C GLY A 441 -5.64 -5.94 -0.38
N HIS A 442 -6.68 -6.79 -0.33
CA HIS A 442 -7.18 -7.35 0.94
C HIS A 442 -6.92 -8.83 1.11
N ARG A 443 -7.00 -9.62 0.03
CA ARG A 443 -7.21 -11.06 0.10
C ARG A 443 -6.24 -11.83 0.99
N PHE A 444 -4.93 -11.64 0.84
CA PHE A 444 -3.94 -12.37 1.64
C PHE A 444 -4.09 -12.09 3.14
N PHE A 445 -4.23 -10.80 3.50
CA PHE A 445 -4.39 -10.40 4.89
C PHE A 445 -5.74 -10.84 5.48
N ASP A 446 -6.81 -10.87 4.70
CA ASP A 446 -8.09 -11.42 5.14
C ASP A 446 -7.95 -12.90 5.55
N LEU A 447 -7.20 -13.67 4.78
CA LEU A 447 -6.97 -15.08 5.08
C LEU A 447 -6.09 -15.27 6.33
N VAL A 448 -4.98 -14.55 6.41
CA VAL A 448 -4.01 -14.66 7.52
C VAL A 448 -4.64 -14.20 8.84
N ARG A 449 -5.47 -13.16 8.82
CA ARG A 449 -6.15 -12.61 10.02
C ARG A 449 -7.02 -13.65 10.73
N HIS A 450 -7.58 -14.61 10.01
CA HIS A 450 -8.39 -15.70 10.55
C HIS A 450 -7.61 -16.99 10.86
N GLY A 451 -6.31 -16.89 10.94
CA GLY A 451 -5.40 -17.94 11.38
C GLY A 451 -4.59 -18.56 10.26
N PHE A 452 -3.37 -18.92 10.62
CA PHE A 452 -2.39 -19.50 9.71
C PHE A 452 -2.91 -20.74 8.96
N ASP A 453 -3.58 -21.66 9.65
CA ASP A 453 -4.05 -22.92 9.05
C ASP A 453 -5.06 -22.69 7.93
N ARG A 454 -5.94 -21.66 8.07
CA ARG A 454 -6.90 -21.28 7.03
C ARG A 454 -6.20 -20.69 5.80
N ALA A 455 -5.27 -19.76 6.01
CA ALA A 455 -4.46 -19.18 4.94
C ALA A 455 -3.62 -20.25 4.23
N LYS A 456 -2.94 -21.09 5.00
CA LYS A 456 -2.12 -22.20 4.50
C LYS A 456 -2.93 -23.18 3.65
N LYS A 457 -4.11 -23.57 4.12
CA LYS A 457 -4.97 -24.50 3.37
C LYS A 457 -5.27 -23.97 1.96
N ILE A 458 -5.72 -22.71 1.87
CA ILE A 458 -6.05 -22.08 0.59
C ILE A 458 -4.79 -21.97 -0.28
N HIS A 459 -3.69 -21.46 0.28
CA HIS A 459 -2.44 -21.28 -0.44
C HIS A 459 -1.87 -22.61 -0.98
N ASP A 460 -1.84 -23.65 -0.17
CA ASP A 460 -1.25 -24.94 -0.54
C ASP A 460 -2.15 -25.78 -1.48
N GLU A 461 -3.43 -25.43 -1.61
CA GLU A 461 -4.34 -26.01 -2.60
C GLU A 461 -4.14 -25.43 -4.02
N MET A 462 -3.58 -24.20 -4.14
CA MET A 462 -3.42 -23.52 -5.42
C MET A 462 -2.63 -24.31 -6.46
N PRO A 463 -1.46 -24.92 -6.14
CA PRO A 463 -0.70 -25.73 -7.09
C PRO A 463 -1.45 -26.95 -7.65
N GLN A 464 -2.49 -27.39 -6.97
CA GLN A 464 -3.32 -28.52 -7.38
C GLN A 464 -4.51 -28.09 -8.24
N LYS A 465 -4.93 -26.84 -8.12
CA LYS A 465 -6.05 -26.27 -8.85
C LYS A 465 -5.65 -25.72 -10.21
N ASP A 466 -4.42 -25.20 -10.33
CA ASP A 466 -3.95 -24.54 -11.55
C ASP A 466 -2.47 -24.82 -11.82
N GLU A 467 -2.14 -25.18 -13.06
CA GLU A 467 -0.76 -25.45 -13.49
C GLU A 467 0.18 -24.24 -13.35
N TYR A 468 -0.34 -23.03 -13.41
CA TYR A 468 0.45 -21.81 -13.28
C TYR A 468 0.93 -21.52 -11.85
N TRP A 469 0.42 -22.23 -10.87
CA TRP A 469 0.86 -22.16 -9.47
C TRP A 469 1.69 -23.37 -9.03
N GLN A 470 2.04 -24.29 -9.93
CA GLN A 470 2.78 -25.53 -9.60
C GLN A 470 4.13 -25.28 -8.92
N ASP A 471 4.80 -24.16 -9.26
CA ASP A 471 6.09 -23.79 -8.71
C ASP A 471 6.01 -23.06 -7.36
N ARG A 472 4.81 -22.79 -6.85
CA ARG A 472 4.61 -22.10 -5.58
C ARG A 472 5.05 -22.98 -4.41
N LEU A 473 5.90 -22.42 -3.53
CA LEU A 473 6.30 -23.10 -2.30
C LEU A 473 5.17 -23.04 -1.27
N PRO A 474 5.04 -24.05 -0.40
CA PRO A 474 4.08 -24.04 0.68
C PRO A 474 4.20 -22.80 1.58
N LEU A 475 3.06 -22.30 2.08
CA LEU A 475 3.05 -21.24 3.06
C LEU A 475 3.55 -21.78 4.42
N THR A 476 4.48 -21.08 5.04
CA THR A 476 4.96 -21.33 6.41
C THR A 476 4.64 -20.13 7.29
N GLN A 477 4.76 -20.28 8.62
CA GLN A 477 4.56 -19.16 9.54
C GLN A 477 5.58 -18.04 9.29
N GLU A 478 6.80 -18.42 8.96
CA GLU A 478 7.90 -17.50 8.66
C GLU A 478 7.62 -16.72 7.37
N THR A 479 7.13 -17.38 6.33
CA THR A 479 6.92 -16.76 5.03
C THR A 479 5.58 -16.00 4.91
N ILE A 480 4.81 -15.85 5.99
CA ILE A 480 3.71 -14.85 6.04
C ILE A 480 4.26 -13.45 5.85
N LEU A 481 5.37 -13.14 6.50
CA LEU A 481 6.06 -11.85 6.39
C LEU A 481 7.02 -11.85 5.20
N MET A 482 7.37 -10.66 4.74
CA MET A 482 8.45 -10.43 3.79
C MET A 482 9.80 -10.40 4.51
N PRO A 483 10.90 -10.71 3.81
CA PRO A 483 12.23 -10.49 4.35
C PRO A 483 12.50 -9.00 4.56
N VAL A 484 13.21 -8.65 5.62
CA VAL A 484 13.81 -7.32 5.73
C VAL A 484 14.88 -7.21 4.62
N PRO A 485 14.89 -6.15 3.81
CA PRO A 485 15.87 -6.02 2.73
C PRO A 485 17.30 -6.08 3.23
N GLN A 486 18.17 -6.80 2.51
CA GLN A 486 19.59 -6.94 2.90
C GLN A 486 20.28 -5.57 2.97
N SER A 487 20.02 -4.68 2.01
CA SER A 487 20.56 -3.31 2.05
C SER A 487 20.12 -2.53 3.30
N ALA A 488 18.90 -2.72 3.77
CA ALA A 488 18.45 -2.08 5.02
C ALA A 488 19.16 -2.65 6.26
N LEU A 489 19.41 -3.96 6.28
CA LEU A 489 20.21 -4.59 7.35
C LEU A 489 21.67 -4.13 7.34
N ASP A 490 22.25 -3.94 6.16
CA ASP A 490 23.62 -3.45 6.00
C ASP A 490 23.75 -1.99 6.46
N ASP A 491 22.75 -1.15 6.16
CA ASP A 491 22.71 0.27 6.55
C ASP A 491 22.33 0.46 8.02
N ASN A 492 21.53 -0.42 8.61
CA ASN A 492 21.02 -0.29 9.98
C ASN A 492 21.24 -1.58 10.79
N PRO A 493 22.33 -1.67 11.55
CA PRO A 493 22.68 -2.87 12.35
C PRO A 493 21.73 -3.16 13.51
N THR A 494 20.74 -2.30 13.76
CA THR A 494 19.68 -2.55 14.77
C THR A 494 18.50 -3.32 14.22
N LEU A 495 18.41 -3.49 12.89
CA LEU A 495 17.40 -4.33 12.27
C LEU A 495 17.77 -5.81 12.41
N VAL A 496 16.75 -6.63 12.51
CA VAL A 496 16.87 -8.09 12.59
C VAL A 496 16.04 -8.70 11.46
N GLN A 497 16.63 -9.67 10.76
CA GLN A 497 15.94 -10.39 9.69
C GLN A 497 14.74 -11.18 10.23
N ASN A 498 13.66 -11.21 9.47
CA ASN A 498 12.52 -12.05 9.79
C ASN A 498 12.91 -13.55 9.76
N PRO A 499 12.36 -14.38 10.64
CA PRO A 499 12.61 -15.81 10.63
C PRO A 499 12.30 -16.42 9.26
N GLY A 500 13.16 -17.35 8.81
CA GLY A 500 13.00 -18.04 7.52
C GLY A 500 13.80 -17.45 6.35
N TYR A 501 14.46 -16.30 6.56
CA TYR A 501 15.25 -15.62 5.55
C TYR A 501 16.72 -15.43 5.94
#